data_97dfb5c635c924ee4d68cbf78ec8b90e
#
_entry.id   97dfb5c635c924ee4d68cbf78ec8b90e
#
_cell.length_a   1.000
_cell.length_b   1.000
_cell.length_c   1.000
_cell.angle_alpha   90.00
_cell.angle_beta   90.00
_cell.angle_gamma   90.00
#
_symmetry.space_group_name_H-M   'P 1'
#
loop_
_entity.id
_entity.type
_entity.pdbx_description
1 polymer ?
#
loop_
_entity_poly.entity_id
_entity_poly.type
_entity_poly.pdbx_seq_one_letter_code
_entity_poly.pdbx_strand_id
1 'polypeptide(L)'
;MKHIAGDGGRQSPRNMERAMTTFTLHTDDTAPEASRERLSKVKKAWGFTPRLHAILAESPVALEAYDTLFGLVAQSTLTPVEQQVVYQAVNVFHGCEYCTAGHTFLSRQAGMSEDAVQALRNGGPIPDARLETLRKFAETVVRERGLAGDATVDAFIAAGFTRANVLDVVTIIATKTISNYTNHLTKTPKEDFMADPALAWTAPRNRAAAA
;
A
#
# COMPACT_ATOMS: atom_id res chain seq x y z
N MET A 1 30.34 6.75 67.34
CA MET A 1 30.62 6.78 65.89
C MET A 1 29.60 5.86 65.22
N LYS A 2 28.55 6.40 64.56
CA LYS A 2 27.53 5.64 63.86
C LYS A 2 27.80 5.75 62.35
N HIS A 3 28.09 4.61 61.72
CA HIS A 3 28.19 4.50 60.27
C HIS A 3 26.75 4.47 59.69
N ILE A 4 26.48 5.43 58.83
CA ILE A 4 25.29 5.47 57.99
C ILE A 4 25.67 4.82 56.65
N ALA A 5 25.15 3.60 56.41
CA ALA A 5 25.28 2.96 55.10
C ALA A 5 24.27 3.60 54.13
N GLY A 6 24.75 4.22 53.04
CA GLY A 6 23.94 4.75 51.99
C GLY A 6 23.39 3.59 51.15
N ASP A 7 22.06 3.53 51.08
CA ASP A 7 21.32 2.63 50.18
C ASP A 7 21.43 3.19 48.75
N GLY A 8 22.31 2.60 47.97
CA GLY A 8 22.45 2.84 46.55
C GLY A 8 21.36 2.11 45.76
N GLY A 9 20.18 2.67 45.72
CA GLY A 9 19.07 2.17 44.90
C GLY A 9 19.50 2.00 43.43
N ARG A 10 19.83 0.75 43.04
CA ARG A 10 20.00 0.37 41.65
C ARG A 10 18.64 0.46 40.97
N GLN A 11 18.40 1.52 40.23
CA GLN A 11 17.26 1.59 39.31
C GLN A 11 17.40 0.47 38.28
N SER A 12 16.40 -0.41 38.28
CA SER A 12 16.25 -1.50 37.31
C SER A 12 16.12 -0.93 35.88
N PRO A 13 16.84 -1.47 34.88
CA PRO A 13 16.79 -0.95 33.51
C PRO A 13 15.56 -1.38 32.72
N ARG A 14 14.39 -1.55 33.35
CA ARG A 14 13.19 -2.09 32.71
C ARG A 14 12.18 -1.06 32.20
N ASN A 15 12.45 0.22 32.27
CA ASN A 15 11.55 1.27 31.78
C ASN A 15 12.24 2.25 30.82
N MET A 16 13.05 1.75 29.88
CA MET A 16 13.19 2.44 28.62
C MET A 16 11.98 2.07 27.76
N GLU A 17 10.86 2.75 27.96
CA GLU A 17 9.82 2.83 26.94
C GLU A 17 10.53 3.23 25.64
N ARG A 18 10.61 2.26 24.72
CA ARG A 18 11.18 2.48 23.40
C ARG A 18 10.36 3.57 22.74
N ALA A 19 10.83 4.81 22.77
CA ALA A 19 10.19 5.91 22.06
C ALA A 19 9.99 5.45 20.62
N MET A 20 8.72 5.19 20.25
CA MET A 20 8.40 4.81 18.89
C MET A 20 8.71 6.01 18.01
N THR A 21 9.55 5.81 16.99
CA THR A 21 9.79 6.84 15.98
C THR A 21 8.45 7.18 15.32
N THR A 22 7.96 8.38 15.54
CA THR A 22 6.74 8.88 14.90
C THR A 22 7.11 9.62 13.62
N PHE A 23 6.42 9.32 12.53
CA PHE A 23 6.57 10.04 11.27
C PHE A 23 5.59 11.21 11.21
N THR A 24 6.06 12.34 10.70
CA THR A 24 5.26 13.56 10.60
C THR A 24 4.30 13.48 9.42
N LEU A 25 3.04 13.85 9.67
CA LEU A 25 2.11 14.16 8.58
C LEU A 25 2.39 15.58 8.11
N HIS A 26 3.23 15.72 7.08
CA HIS A 26 3.63 17.01 6.56
C HIS A 26 2.45 17.75 5.89
N THR A 27 2.44 19.07 6.11
CA THR A 27 1.61 20.02 5.36
C THR A 27 2.48 20.78 4.36
N ASP A 28 1.86 21.66 3.57
CA ASP A 28 2.59 22.54 2.66
C ASP A 28 3.65 23.39 3.39
N ASP A 29 3.41 23.74 4.68
CA ASP A 29 4.30 24.58 5.49
C ASP A 29 5.40 23.78 6.19
N THR A 30 5.12 22.53 6.59
CA THR A 30 6.06 21.70 7.38
C THR A 30 6.90 20.77 6.52
N ALA A 31 6.52 20.55 5.26
CA ALA A 31 7.27 19.68 4.37
C ALA A 31 8.66 20.24 4.06
N PRO A 32 9.68 19.37 3.89
CA PRO A 32 10.95 19.76 3.31
C PRO A 32 10.75 20.55 2.01
N GLU A 33 11.53 21.61 1.79
CA GLU A 33 11.38 22.50 0.63
C GLU A 33 11.30 21.74 -0.70
N ALA A 34 12.18 20.75 -0.88
CA ALA A 34 12.21 19.92 -2.08
C ALA A 34 10.95 19.05 -2.30
N SER A 35 10.11 18.85 -1.28
CA SER A 35 8.85 18.10 -1.38
C SER A 35 7.63 18.99 -1.64
N ARG A 36 7.69 20.29 -1.34
CA ARG A 36 6.53 21.19 -1.30
C ARG A 36 5.79 21.29 -2.63
N GLU A 37 6.54 21.49 -3.72
CA GLU A 37 5.92 21.63 -5.04
C GLU A 37 5.15 20.37 -5.43
N ARG A 38 5.73 19.19 -5.19
CA ARG A 38 5.06 17.91 -5.51
C ARG A 38 3.87 17.68 -4.61
N LEU A 39 3.99 17.95 -3.31
CA LEU A 39 2.88 17.81 -2.38
C LEU A 39 1.69 18.71 -2.75
N SER A 40 1.98 19.95 -3.18
CA SER A 40 0.97 20.88 -3.69
C SER A 40 0.28 20.36 -4.96
N LYS A 41 1.03 19.75 -5.91
CA LYS A 41 0.46 19.11 -7.10
C LYS A 41 -0.47 17.95 -6.73
N VAL A 42 -0.05 17.10 -5.79
CA VAL A 42 -0.87 15.99 -5.26
C VAL A 42 -2.16 16.53 -4.64
N LYS A 43 -2.07 17.53 -3.77
CA LYS A 43 -3.23 18.17 -3.16
C LYS A 43 -4.21 18.73 -4.19
N LYS A 44 -3.71 19.36 -5.25
CA LYS A 44 -4.54 19.88 -6.35
C LYS A 44 -5.23 18.75 -7.12
N ALA A 45 -4.53 17.64 -7.38
CA ALA A 45 -5.06 16.52 -8.14
C ALA A 45 -6.13 15.73 -7.37
N TRP A 46 -5.96 15.55 -6.05
CA TRP A 46 -6.86 14.76 -5.20
C TRP A 46 -7.89 15.60 -4.46
N GLY A 47 -7.77 16.93 -4.43
CA GLY A 47 -8.58 17.81 -3.61
C GLY A 47 -8.17 17.89 -2.13
N PHE A 48 -7.24 17.05 -1.70
CA PHE A 48 -6.63 17.00 -0.37
C PHE A 48 -5.24 16.37 -0.45
N THR A 49 -4.46 16.45 0.61
CA THR A 49 -3.17 15.75 0.71
C THR A 49 -3.39 14.39 1.38
N PRO A 50 -3.31 13.26 0.63
CA PRO A 50 -3.42 11.95 1.26
C PRO A 50 -2.33 11.74 2.31
N ARG A 51 -2.67 11.13 3.46
CA ARG A 51 -1.75 10.93 4.59
C ARG A 51 -0.49 10.14 4.20
N LEU A 52 -0.61 9.22 3.25
CA LEU A 52 0.55 8.55 2.67
C LEU A 52 1.53 9.55 2.02
N HIS A 53 1.04 10.49 1.20
CA HIS A 53 1.87 11.50 0.57
C HIS A 53 2.44 12.48 1.60
N ALA A 54 1.64 12.84 2.61
CA ALA A 54 2.08 13.66 3.72
C ALA A 54 3.27 13.04 4.47
N ILE A 55 3.27 11.72 4.65
CA ILE A 55 4.40 10.98 5.26
C ILE A 55 5.57 10.86 4.28
N LEU A 56 5.31 10.50 3.02
CA LEU A 56 6.37 10.37 2.01
C LEU A 56 7.12 11.69 1.79
N ALA A 57 6.48 12.82 2.05
CA ALA A 57 7.09 14.15 1.92
C ALA A 57 8.32 14.35 2.83
N GLU A 58 8.50 13.58 3.88
CA GLU A 58 9.72 13.52 4.69
C GLU A 58 10.96 13.24 3.82
N SER A 59 10.80 12.41 2.78
CA SER A 59 11.83 12.10 1.80
C SER A 59 11.38 12.55 0.41
N PRO A 60 11.95 13.65 -0.14
CA PRO A 60 11.62 14.11 -1.48
C PRO A 60 11.78 13.01 -2.54
N VAL A 61 12.80 12.16 -2.40
CA VAL A 61 13.04 11.02 -3.31
C VAL A 61 11.93 9.97 -3.22
N ALA A 62 11.46 9.64 -2.01
CA ALA A 62 10.39 8.66 -1.85
C ALA A 62 9.05 9.17 -2.37
N LEU A 63 8.73 10.45 -2.12
CA LEU A 63 7.53 11.09 -2.64
C LEU A 63 7.56 11.14 -4.16
N GLU A 64 8.69 11.54 -4.76
CA GLU A 64 8.84 11.61 -6.21
C GLU A 64 8.74 10.25 -6.87
N ALA A 65 9.42 9.24 -6.34
CA ALA A 65 9.38 7.88 -6.86
C ALA A 65 7.97 7.31 -6.86
N TYR A 66 7.25 7.43 -5.72
CA TYR A 66 5.88 6.92 -5.60
C TYR A 66 4.91 7.63 -6.54
N ASP A 67 4.89 8.96 -6.53
CA ASP A 67 3.96 9.77 -7.32
C ASP A 67 4.21 9.60 -8.84
N THR A 68 5.49 9.55 -9.24
CA THR A 68 5.86 9.31 -10.64
C THR A 68 5.43 7.93 -11.11
N LEU A 69 5.72 6.87 -10.35
CA LEU A 69 5.30 5.52 -10.71
C LEU A 69 3.78 5.39 -10.76
N PHE A 70 3.06 5.99 -9.79
CA PHE A 70 1.60 5.98 -9.79
C PHE A 70 1.03 6.65 -11.06
N GLY A 71 1.60 7.78 -11.47
CA GLY A 71 1.22 8.47 -12.71
C GLY A 71 1.57 7.69 -13.99
N LEU A 72 2.71 6.97 -14.01
CA LEU A 72 3.11 6.13 -15.14
C LEU A 72 2.21 4.91 -15.30
N VAL A 73 1.75 4.29 -14.22
CA VAL A 73 0.80 3.16 -14.28
C VAL A 73 -0.48 3.56 -15.01
N ALA A 74 -0.97 4.78 -14.84
CA ALA A 74 -2.15 5.28 -15.55
C ALA A 74 -1.96 5.34 -17.08
N GLN A 75 -0.72 5.29 -17.58
CA GLN A 75 -0.36 5.27 -18.98
C GLN A 75 -0.10 3.86 -19.52
N SER A 76 -0.19 2.83 -18.67
CA SER A 76 0.00 1.42 -19.08
C SER A 76 -1.12 0.97 -20.02
N THR A 77 -0.89 -0.16 -20.70
CA THR A 77 -1.88 -0.76 -21.60
C THR A 77 -2.96 -1.56 -20.88
N LEU A 78 -2.86 -1.73 -19.56
CA LEU A 78 -3.90 -2.29 -18.72
C LEU A 78 -5.07 -1.30 -18.58
N THR A 79 -6.29 -1.77 -18.71
CA THR A 79 -7.47 -0.94 -18.44
C THR A 79 -7.50 -0.45 -16.99
N PRO A 80 -8.24 0.64 -16.66
CA PRO A 80 -8.35 1.10 -15.28
C PRO A 80 -8.82 0.01 -14.31
N VAL A 81 -9.73 -0.87 -14.72
CA VAL A 81 -10.18 -2.03 -13.92
C VAL A 81 -9.03 -3.02 -13.71
N GLU A 82 -8.30 -3.37 -14.77
CA GLU A 82 -7.17 -4.30 -14.69
C GLU A 82 -6.05 -3.75 -13.80
N GLN A 83 -5.75 -2.45 -13.87
CA GLN A 83 -4.80 -1.79 -12.96
C GLN A 83 -5.25 -1.97 -11.50
N GLN A 84 -6.54 -1.76 -11.19
CA GLN A 84 -7.06 -1.93 -9.85
C GLN A 84 -7.03 -3.40 -9.38
N VAL A 85 -7.21 -4.37 -10.27
CA VAL A 85 -7.03 -5.80 -9.94
C VAL A 85 -5.62 -6.05 -9.43
N VAL A 86 -4.59 -5.56 -10.14
CA VAL A 86 -3.19 -5.74 -9.72
C VAL A 86 -2.91 -4.99 -8.41
N TYR A 87 -3.35 -3.74 -8.30
CA TYR A 87 -3.19 -2.94 -7.07
C TYR A 87 -3.79 -3.66 -5.86
N GLN A 88 -5.02 -4.16 -5.97
CA GLN A 88 -5.71 -4.82 -4.87
C GLN A 88 -5.13 -6.20 -4.54
N ALA A 89 -4.73 -6.99 -5.54
CA ALA A 89 -4.06 -8.26 -5.30
C ALA A 89 -2.80 -8.07 -4.43
N VAL A 90 -1.98 -7.06 -4.75
CA VAL A 90 -0.77 -6.74 -3.97
C VAL A 90 -1.10 -6.18 -2.58
N ASN A 91 -2.10 -5.29 -2.48
CA ASN A 91 -2.51 -4.71 -1.20
C ASN A 91 -2.99 -5.78 -0.21
N VAL A 92 -3.83 -6.70 -0.69
CA VAL A 92 -4.39 -7.80 0.10
C VAL A 92 -3.30 -8.81 0.46
N PHE A 93 -2.41 -9.15 -0.47
CA PHE A 93 -1.25 -10.01 -0.23
C PHE A 93 -0.38 -9.46 0.91
N HIS A 94 -0.06 -8.18 0.89
CA HIS A 94 0.71 -7.53 1.95
C HIS A 94 -0.10 -7.25 3.21
N GLY A 95 -1.42 -7.33 3.17
CA GLY A 95 -2.31 -7.01 4.29
C GLY A 95 -2.29 -5.52 4.65
N CYS A 96 -2.16 -4.64 3.65
CA CYS A 96 -2.13 -3.20 3.86
C CYS A 96 -3.56 -2.65 3.96
N GLU A 97 -4.03 -2.40 5.18
CA GLU A 97 -5.41 -1.95 5.43
C GLU A 97 -5.70 -0.58 4.82
N TYR A 98 -4.79 0.38 4.96
CA TYR A 98 -4.90 1.69 4.33
C TYR A 98 -5.06 1.58 2.80
N CYS A 99 -4.16 0.83 2.17
CA CYS A 99 -4.17 0.70 0.72
C CYS A 99 -5.39 -0.07 0.21
N THR A 100 -5.80 -1.15 0.90
CA THR A 100 -6.97 -1.93 0.50
C THR A 100 -8.25 -1.09 0.59
N ALA A 101 -8.41 -0.27 1.64
CA ALA A 101 -9.56 0.63 1.76
C ALA A 101 -9.56 1.70 0.65
N GLY A 102 -8.42 2.38 0.42
CA GLY A 102 -8.30 3.40 -0.62
C GLY A 102 -8.55 2.83 -2.03
N HIS A 103 -7.93 1.69 -2.35
CA HIS A 103 -8.14 1.06 -3.66
C HIS A 103 -9.51 0.38 -3.82
N THR A 104 -10.23 0.09 -2.74
CA THR A 104 -11.66 -0.29 -2.84
C THR A 104 -12.48 0.86 -3.43
N PHE A 105 -12.26 2.08 -2.96
CA PHE A 105 -12.88 3.26 -3.51
C PHE A 105 -12.50 3.46 -4.99
N LEU A 106 -11.21 3.41 -5.31
CA LEU A 106 -10.71 3.59 -6.69
C LEU A 106 -11.19 2.48 -7.64
N SER A 107 -11.32 1.24 -7.16
CA SER A 107 -11.86 0.12 -7.97
C SER A 107 -13.30 0.38 -8.39
N ARG A 108 -14.13 0.90 -7.49
CA ARG A 108 -15.51 1.29 -7.80
C ARG A 108 -15.56 2.46 -8.78
N GLN A 109 -14.68 3.46 -8.59
CA GLN A 109 -14.57 4.57 -9.56
C GLN A 109 -14.12 4.12 -10.95
N ALA A 110 -13.26 3.10 -11.03
CA ALA A 110 -12.85 2.49 -12.29
C ALA A 110 -13.95 1.67 -12.97
N GLY A 111 -15.11 1.47 -12.33
CA GLY A 111 -16.24 0.69 -12.86
C GLY A 111 -16.11 -0.82 -12.64
N MET A 112 -15.26 -1.26 -11.67
CA MET A 112 -15.19 -2.68 -11.30
C MET A 112 -16.50 -3.14 -10.68
N SER A 113 -16.99 -4.35 -11.06
CA SER A 113 -18.19 -4.92 -10.48
C SER A 113 -18.03 -5.17 -8.98
N GLU A 114 -19.10 -5.04 -8.20
CA GLU A 114 -19.03 -5.23 -6.75
C GLU A 114 -18.60 -6.66 -6.38
N ASP A 115 -19.02 -7.67 -7.16
CA ASP A 115 -18.56 -9.05 -6.96
C ASP A 115 -17.04 -9.18 -7.10
N ALA A 116 -16.43 -8.51 -8.09
CA ALA A 116 -14.98 -8.49 -8.26
C ALA A 116 -14.28 -7.72 -7.13
N VAL A 117 -14.85 -6.59 -6.70
CA VAL A 117 -14.34 -5.82 -5.55
C VAL A 117 -14.33 -6.69 -4.29
N GLN A 118 -15.43 -7.38 -3.99
CA GLN A 118 -15.52 -8.24 -2.80
C GLN A 118 -14.62 -9.48 -2.90
N ALA A 119 -14.52 -10.10 -4.09
CA ALA A 119 -13.61 -11.21 -4.32
C ALA A 119 -12.17 -10.81 -4.01
N LEU A 120 -11.69 -9.68 -4.54
CA LEU A 120 -10.35 -9.15 -4.26
C LEU A 120 -10.11 -8.88 -2.77
N ARG A 121 -11.05 -8.20 -2.10
CA ARG A 121 -10.96 -7.88 -0.67
C ARG A 121 -10.87 -9.11 0.22
N ASN A 122 -11.51 -10.20 -0.22
CA ASN A 122 -11.50 -11.48 0.50
C ASN A 122 -10.36 -12.41 0.08
N GLY A 123 -9.53 -12.01 -0.90
CA GLY A 123 -8.48 -12.86 -1.47
C GLY A 123 -9.05 -14.06 -2.22
N GLY A 124 -10.30 -13.97 -2.66
CA GLY A 124 -11.00 -15.02 -3.39
C GLY A 124 -10.93 -14.86 -4.92
N PRO A 125 -11.46 -15.85 -5.65
CA PRO A 125 -11.47 -15.81 -7.11
C PRO A 125 -12.44 -14.75 -7.63
N ILE A 126 -12.02 -14.04 -8.69
CA ILE A 126 -12.86 -13.08 -9.41
C ILE A 126 -13.71 -13.85 -10.42
N PRO A 127 -15.03 -13.54 -10.57
CA PRO A 127 -15.88 -14.24 -11.54
C PRO A 127 -15.42 -14.12 -13.00
N ASP A 128 -14.86 -12.98 -13.38
CA ASP A 128 -14.29 -12.76 -14.71
C ASP A 128 -12.97 -13.51 -14.85
N ALA A 129 -12.88 -14.42 -15.82
CA ALA A 129 -11.75 -15.31 -16.02
C ALA A 129 -10.45 -14.56 -16.41
N ARG A 130 -10.57 -13.43 -17.16
CA ARG A 130 -9.42 -12.60 -17.54
C ARG A 130 -8.86 -11.85 -16.33
N LEU A 131 -9.74 -11.23 -15.53
CA LEU A 131 -9.35 -10.54 -14.32
C LEU A 131 -8.79 -11.51 -13.26
N GLU A 132 -9.34 -12.72 -13.18
CA GLU A 132 -8.82 -13.76 -12.29
C GLU A 132 -7.42 -14.22 -12.68
N THR A 133 -7.16 -14.37 -13.98
CA THR A 133 -5.82 -14.69 -14.48
C THR A 133 -4.83 -13.58 -14.12
N LEU A 134 -5.21 -12.32 -14.28
CA LEU A 134 -4.38 -11.16 -13.91
C LEU A 134 -4.11 -11.12 -12.40
N ARG A 135 -5.13 -11.34 -11.57
CA ARG A 135 -4.98 -11.42 -10.12
C ARG A 135 -3.98 -12.50 -9.71
N LYS A 136 -4.16 -13.73 -10.23
CA LYS A 136 -3.26 -14.86 -9.93
C LYS A 136 -1.83 -14.58 -10.38
N PHE A 137 -1.66 -13.98 -11.56
CA PHE A 137 -0.34 -13.62 -12.06
C PHE A 137 0.33 -12.61 -11.12
N ALA A 138 -0.36 -11.53 -10.75
CA ALA A 138 0.17 -10.52 -9.85
C ALA A 138 0.53 -11.10 -8.48
N GLU A 139 -0.32 -11.96 -7.90
CA GLU A 139 -0.05 -12.62 -6.63
C GLU A 139 1.16 -13.57 -6.71
N THR A 140 1.30 -14.30 -7.83
CA THR A 140 2.46 -15.19 -8.03
C THR A 140 3.74 -14.37 -8.14
N VAL A 141 3.75 -13.32 -8.95
CA VAL A 141 4.93 -12.45 -9.11
C VAL A 141 5.36 -11.83 -7.77
N VAL A 142 4.42 -11.34 -6.96
CA VAL A 142 4.77 -10.73 -5.66
C VAL A 142 5.22 -11.80 -4.65
N ARG A 143 4.57 -12.96 -4.60
CA ARG A 143 4.88 -14.06 -3.69
C ARG A 143 6.26 -14.64 -3.96
N GLU A 144 6.54 -14.90 -5.23
CA GLU A 144 7.78 -15.50 -5.68
C GLU A 144 8.89 -14.46 -5.94
N ARG A 145 8.63 -13.20 -5.64
CA ARG A 145 9.62 -12.11 -5.81
C ARG A 145 10.17 -12.04 -7.24
N GLY A 146 9.29 -12.21 -8.23
CA GLY A 146 9.62 -12.21 -9.65
C GLY A 146 10.05 -13.58 -10.21
N LEU A 147 10.28 -14.59 -9.37
CA LEU A 147 10.68 -15.95 -9.81
C LEU A 147 9.44 -16.79 -10.15
N ALA A 148 8.51 -16.24 -10.93
CA ALA A 148 7.23 -16.88 -11.25
C ALA A 148 7.34 -18.09 -12.20
N GLY A 149 8.48 -18.23 -12.90
CA GLY A 149 8.75 -19.28 -13.87
C GLY A 149 8.09 -19.06 -15.24
N ASP A 150 8.70 -19.65 -16.29
CA ASP A 150 8.28 -19.45 -17.68
C ASP A 150 6.82 -19.88 -17.91
N ALA A 151 6.42 -21.03 -17.36
CA ALA A 151 5.05 -21.55 -17.51
C ALA A 151 3.98 -20.56 -17.01
N THR A 152 4.26 -19.80 -15.95
CA THR A 152 3.33 -18.78 -15.43
C THR A 152 3.22 -17.59 -16.39
N VAL A 153 4.35 -17.15 -16.97
CA VAL A 153 4.39 -16.07 -17.96
C VAL A 153 3.67 -16.52 -19.24
N ASP A 154 3.95 -17.72 -19.73
CA ASP A 154 3.32 -18.27 -20.94
C ASP A 154 1.81 -18.41 -20.79
N ALA A 155 1.33 -18.90 -19.64
CA ALA A 155 -0.10 -18.98 -19.34
C ALA A 155 -0.77 -17.59 -19.30
N PHE A 156 -0.09 -16.58 -18.76
CA PHE A 156 -0.58 -15.20 -18.75
C PHE A 156 -0.69 -14.63 -20.17
N ILE A 157 0.31 -14.85 -21.01
CA ILE A 157 0.29 -14.43 -22.43
C ILE A 157 -0.80 -15.18 -23.19
N ALA A 158 -0.94 -16.50 -22.99
CA ALA A 158 -1.97 -17.32 -23.63
C ALA A 158 -3.40 -16.88 -23.26
N ALA A 159 -3.59 -16.29 -22.08
CA ALA A 159 -4.86 -15.69 -21.67
C ALA A 159 -5.17 -14.33 -22.33
N GLY A 160 -4.33 -13.90 -23.29
CA GLY A 160 -4.54 -12.68 -24.09
C GLY A 160 -3.90 -11.42 -23.53
N PHE A 161 -3.02 -11.53 -22.52
CA PHE A 161 -2.18 -10.42 -22.09
C PHE A 161 -0.91 -10.33 -22.94
N THR A 162 -0.24 -9.19 -22.91
CA THR A 162 0.97 -8.93 -23.69
C THR A 162 2.23 -9.04 -22.83
N ARG A 163 3.39 -9.10 -23.46
CA ARG A 163 4.68 -8.96 -22.76
C ARG A 163 4.82 -7.60 -22.07
N ALA A 164 4.24 -6.55 -22.65
CA ALA A 164 4.18 -5.24 -21.99
C ALA A 164 3.39 -5.31 -20.70
N ASN A 165 2.23 -6.00 -20.66
CA ASN A 165 1.44 -6.16 -19.45
C ASN A 165 2.20 -6.91 -18.34
N VAL A 166 3.10 -7.85 -18.67
CA VAL A 166 4.00 -8.46 -17.66
C VAL A 166 4.82 -7.39 -16.95
N LEU A 167 5.41 -6.44 -17.71
CA LEU A 167 6.22 -5.36 -17.16
C LEU A 167 5.37 -4.30 -16.45
N ASP A 168 4.15 -4.04 -16.94
CA ASP A 168 3.17 -3.17 -16.28
C ASP A 168 2.82 -3.71 -14.87
N VAL A 169 2.60 -5.03 -14.75
CA VAL A 169 2.37 -5.69 -13.44
C VAL A 169 3.55 -5.48 -12.51
N VAL A 170 4.79 -5.63 -12.99
CA VAL A 170 6.01 -5.37 -12.19
C VAL A 170 6.05 -3.92 -11.73
N THR A 171 5.70 -2.96 -12.61
CA THR A 171 5.66 -1.52 -12.27
C THR A 171 4.62 -1.23 -11.17
N ILE A 172 3.44 -1.85 -11.25
CA ILE A 172 2.40 -1.72 -10.22
C ILE A 172 2.87 -2.33 -8.90
N ILE A 173 3.51 -3.50 -8.92
CA ILE A 173 4.08 -4.13 -7.70
C ILE A 173 5.12 -3.22 -7.07
N ALA A 174 6.03 -2.61 -7.84
CA ALA A 174 7.02 -1.66 -7.34
C ALA A 174 6.36 -0.46 -6.65
N THR A 175 5.34 0.13 -7.30
CA THR A 175 4.53 1.23 -6.74
C THR A 175 3.89 0.82 -5.41
N LYS A 176 3.34 -0.40 -5.33
CA LYS A 176 2.71 -0.89 -4.12
C LYS A 176 3.70 -1.28 -3.05
N THR A 177 4.88 -1.75 -3.41
CA THR A 177 5.97 -2.00 -2.44
C THR A 177 6.30 -0.72 -1.69
N ILE A 178 6.48 0.41 -2.39
CA ILE A 178 6.71 1.69 -1.74
C ILE A 178 5.57 2.03 -0.79
N SER A 179 4.33 2.06 -1.26
CA SER A 179 3.21 2.52 -0.45
C SER A 179 2.82 1.55 0.68
N ASN A 180 2.79 0.23 0.43
CA ASN A 180 2.42 -0.73 1.46
C ASN A 180 3.46 -0.77 2.58
N TYR A 181 4.75 -0.78 2.23
CA TYR A 181 5.82 -0.84 3.23
C TYR A 181 5.91 0.47 4.01
N THR A 182 5.78 1.61 3.35
CA THR A 182 5.67 2.90 4.05
C THR A 182 4.55 2.86 5.07
N ASN A 183 3.32 2.50 4.64
CA ASN A 183 2.17 2.46 5.54
C ASN A 183 2.35 1.50 6.72
N HIS A 184 3.03 0.36 6.52
CA HIS A 184 3.33 -0.59 7.59
C HIS A 184 4.36 -0.05 8.59
N LEU A 185 5.46 0.53 8.08
CA LEU A 185 6.55 1.04 8.92
C LEU A 185 6.14 2.28 9.70
N THR A 186 5.40 3.17 9.05
CA THR A 186 5.02 4.47 9.63
C THR A 186 3.68 4.43 10.36
N LYS A 187 2.94 3.31 10.25
CA LYS A 187 1.57 3.19 10.80
C LYS A 187 0.67 4.34 10.32
N THR A 188 0.75 4.64 9.03
CA THR A 188 -0.01 5.75 8.41
C THR A 188 -1.46 5.73 8.87
N PRO A 189 -1.97 6.79 9.50
CA PRO A 189 -3.37 6.87 9.89
C PRO A 189 -4.28 6.76 8.66
N LYS A 190 -5.40 6.04 8.77
CA LYS A 190 -6.38 5.95 7.69
C LYS A 190 -7.04 7.31 7.46
N GLU A 191 -7.37 7.63 6.20
CA GLU A 191 -8.20 8.79 5.88
C GLU A 191 -9.58 8.65 6.53
N ASP A 192 -10.23 9.77 6.83
CA ASP A 192 -11.52 9.76 7.53
C ASP A 192 -12.60 9.01 6.73
N PHE A 193 -12.61 9.14 5.39
CA PHE A 193 -13.54 8.42 4.52
C PHE A 193 -13.33 6.89 4.54
N MET A 194 -12.15 6.40 4.88
CA MET A 194 -11.86 4.96 4.98
C MET A 194 -12.52 4.28 6.18
N ALA A 195 -13.13 5.08 7.09
CA ALA A 195 -13.94 4.56 8.18
C ALA A 195 -15.34 4.10 7.72
N ASP A 196 -15.77 4.48 6.51
CA ASP A 196 -17.01 3.97 5.91
C ASP A 196 -16.98 2.44 5.90
N PRO A 197 -17.99 1.75 6.47
CA PRO A 197 -18.08 0.28 6.48
C PRO A 197 -17.93 -0.36 5.10
N ALA A 198 -18.33 0.32 4.04
CA ALA A 198 -18.19 -0.14 2.66
C ALA A 198 -16.71 -0.16 2.19
N LEU A 199 -15.84 0.64 2.81
CA LEU A 199 -14.43 0.76 2.48
C LEU A 199 -13.52 0.11 3.53
N ALA A 200 -13.92 0.17 4.80
CA ALA A 200 -13.16 -0.39 5.92
C ALA A 200 -12.78 -1.86 5.65
N TRP A 201 -11.51 -2.18 5.88
CA TRP A 201 -10.99 -3.52 5.69
C TRP A 201 -9.97 -3.84 6.78
N THR A 202 -10.04 -5.05 7.31
CA THR A 202 -9.08 -5.56 8.28
C THR A 202 -8.36 -6.76 7.68
N ALA A 203 -7.05 -6.75 7.71
CA ALA A 203 -6.24 -7.83 7.18
C ALA A 203 -6.54 -9.15 7.92
N PRO A 204 -6.59 -10.31 7.23
CA PRO A 204 -6.89 -11.61 7.87
C PRO A 204 -6.01 -11.91 9.07
N ARG A 205 -4.71 -11.59 8.99
CA ARG A 205 -3.74 -11.73 10.10
C ARG A 205 -4.11 -10.88 11.35
N ASN A 206 -4.77 -9.74 11.13
CA ASN A 206 -5.16 -8.84 12.22
C ASN A 206 -6.54 -9.20 12.80
N ARG A 207 -7.39 -9.93 12.05
CA ARG A 207 -8.68 -10.42 12.54
C ARG A 207 -8.50 -11.45 13.64
N ALA A 208 -7.50 -12.34 13.50
CA ALA A 208 -7.18 -13.36 14.49
C ALA A 208 -6.60 -12.79 15.82
N ALA A 209 -6.07 -11.57 15.79
CA ALA A 209 -5.53 -10.91 16.99
C ALA A 209 -6.59 -10.09 17.75
N ALA A 210 -7.76 -9.86 17.18
CA ALA A 210 -8.86 -9.08 17.75
C ALA A 210 -10.01 -9.95 18.30
N ALA A 211 -9.95 -11.29 18.13
CA ALA A 211 -10.87 -12.29 18.66
C ALA A 211 -10.30 -13.00 19.90
#